data_c4a5f7d7b7d4c8bda5fddbda843a372e
#
_entry.id   c4a5f7d7b7d4c8bda5fddbda843a372e
#
_cell.length_a   1.000
_cell.length_b   1.000
_cell.length_c   1.000
_cell.angle_alpha   90.00
_cell.angle_beta   90.00
_cell.angle_gamma   90.00
#
_symmetry.space_group_name_H-M   'P 1'
#
loop_
_entity.id
_entity.type
_entity.pdbx_description
1 polymer ?
#
loop_
_entity_poly.entity_id
_entity_poly.type
_entity_poly.pdbx_seq_one_letter_code
_entity_poly.pdbx_strand_id
1 'polypeptide(L)'
;IYQPTSGQILLDGVDITHLSITERANLGLSYAFQQPVRFKGLRVKDLLSLAAGKNTSVNEACSYLSEVGLCARDYVDRELNDSLSGGELKRIEIAMVLARGTKLSIFDEPEAGIDLWSFQNLIRVFEKMYEQTRGSILIISHQERILNIADKIVVIKNGQVEKEGARADILPALLGSADAGSPACSVLADK
;
A
#
# COMPACT_ATOMS: atom_id res chain seq x y z
N ILE A 1 -13.71 -7.58 -0.59
CA ILE A 1 -14.44 -7.63 -1.88
C ILE A 1 -15.10 -9.00 -2.02
N TYR A 2 -14.35 -10.06 -1.85
CA TYR A 2 -14.89 -11.43 -1.86
C TYR A 2 -15.26 -11.89 -0.45
N GLN A 3 -16.31 -12.68 -0.33
CA GLN A 3 -16.64 -13.34 0.92
C GLN A 3 -15.85 -14.66 1.02
N PRO A 4 -15.26 -14.96 2.19
CA PRO A 4 -14.56 -16.24 2.36
C PRO A 4 -15.56 -17.40 2.30
N THR A 5 -15.14 -18.51 1.69
CA THR A 5 -15.97 -19.73 1.62
C THR A 5 -16.07 -20.41 2.99
N SER A 6 -15.01 -20.31 3.80
CA SER A 6 -14.93 -20.87 5.15
C SER A 6 -13.85 -20.13 5.97
N GLY A 7 -13.82 -20.37 7.27
CA GLY A 7 -12.88 -19.72 8.19
C GLY A 7 -13.41 -18.40 8.73
N GLN A 8 -12.55 -17.70 9.48
CA GLN A 8 -12.87 -16.43 10.14
C GLN A 8 -11.79 -15.40 9.86
N ILE A 9 -12.20 -14.14 9.74
CA ILE A 9 -11.32 -12.98 9.68
C ILE A 9 -11.54 -12.18 10.95
N LEU A 10 -10.49 -12.04 11.77
CA LEU A 10 -10.54 -11.31 13.03
C LEU A 10 -9.71 -10.02 12.94
N LEU A 11 -10.28 -8.92 13.40
CA LEU A 11 -9.58 -7.64 13.60
C LEU A 11 -9.65 -7.27 15.07
N ASP A 12 -8.52 -7.26 15.77
CA ASP A 12 -8.44 -7.06 17.23
C ASP A 12 -9.40 -7.99 18.03
N GLY A 13 -9.52 -9.25 17.60
CA GLY A 13 -10.43 -10.23 18.20
C GLY A 13 -11.90 -10.11 17.82
N VAL A 14 -12.26 -9.10 17.03
CA VAL A 14 -13.63 -8.92 16.50
C VAL A 14 -13.76 -9.68 15.18
N ASP A 15 -14.77 -10.53 15.07
CA ASP A 15 -15.08 -11.24 13.83
C ASP A 15 -15.66 -10.26 12.79
N ILE A 16 -14.92 -10.04 11.72
CA ILE A 16 -15.32 -9.17 10.60
C ILE A 16 -15.65 -9.94 9.32
N THR A 17 -15.75 -11.27 9.42
CA THR A 17 -15.90 -12.18 8.27
C THR A 17 -17.04 -11.79 7.34
N HIS A 18 -18.21 -11.52 7.91
CA HIS A 18 -19.43 -11.22 7.15
C HIS A 18 -19.81 -9.74 7.12
N LEU A 19 -18.96 -8.87 7.70
CA LEU A 19 -19.21 -7.43 7.69
C LEU A 19 -19.05 -6.86 6.28
N SER A 20 -19.86 -5.86 5.99
CA SER A 20 -19.76 -5.06 4.76
C SER A 20 -18.46 -4.26 4.72
N ILE A 21 -18.08 -3.78 3.54
CA ILE A 21 -16.90 -2.92 3.35
C ILE A 21 -16.99 -1.68 4.25
N THR A 22 -18.17 -1.08 4.37
CA THR A 22 -18.40 0.11 5.22
C THR A 22 -18.20 -0.20 6.69
N GLU A 23 -18.73 -1.32 7.19
CA GLU A 23 -18.55 -1.73 8.58
C GLU A 23 -17.09 -2.01 8.89
N ARG A 24 -16.37 -2.73 8.02
CA ARG A 24 -14.93 -2.96 8.16
C ARG A 24 -14.13 -1.65 8.15
N ALA A 25 -14.48 -0.72 7.27
CA ALA A 25 -13.86 0.59 7.22
C ALA A 25 -14.11 1.38 8.52
N ASN A 26 -15.31 1.32 9.11
CA ASN A 26 -15.66 1.98 10.37
C ASN A 26 -14.91 1.35 11.57
N LEU A 27 -14.55 0.08 11.51
CA LEU A 27 -13.71 -0.59 12.50
C LEU A 27 -12.22 -0.21 12.40
N GLY A 28 -11.83 0.55 11.38
CA GLY A 28 -10.49 1.05 11.21
C GLY A 28 -9.64 0.24 10.21
N LEU A 29 -10.27 -0.34 9.19
CA LEU A 29 -9.57 -0.97 8.07
C LEU A 29 -9.54 -0.01 6.88
N SER A 30 -8.38 0.19 6.27
CA SER A 30 -8.24 0.90 4.99
C SER A 30 -7.53 0.04 3.95
N TYR A 31 -7.84 0.29 2.69
CA TYR A 31 -7.29 -0.45 1.57
C TYR A 31 -6.92 0.51 0.43
N ALA A 32 -5.67 0.47 0.01
CA ALA A 32 -5.18 1.13 -1.19
C ALA A 32 -5.07 0.10 -2.32
N PHE A 33 -5.81 0.32 -3.39
CA PHE A 33 -5.93 -0.63 -4.50
C PHE A 33 -4.70 -0.60 -5.40
N GLN A 34 -4.44 -1.69 -6.12
CA GLN A 34 -3.41 -1.76 -7.16
C GLN A 34 -3.60 -0.65 -8.22
N GLN A 35 -4.84 -0.43 -8.65
CA GLN A 35 -5.20 0.69 -9.49
C GLN A 35 -5.97 1.74 -8.69
N PRO A 36 -5.44 2.98 -8.53
CA PRO A 36 -6.11 4.02 -7.78
C PRO A 36 -7.47 4.39 -8.38
N VAL A 37 -8.43 4.63 -7.51
CA VAL A 37 -9.77 5.04 -7.91
C VAL A 37 -9.78 6.53 -8.27
N ARG A 38 -10.47 6.88 -9.36
CA ARG A 38 -10.65 8.27 -9.80
C ARG A 38 -12.02 8.78 -9.37
N PHE A 39 -12.05 10.00 -8.86
CA PHE A 39 -13.26 10.66 -8.38
C PHE A 39 -13.48 11.96 -9.15
N LYS A 40 -14.32 11.91 -10.19
CA LYS A 40 -14.68 13.12 -10.96
C LYS A 40 -15.42 14.13 -10.10
N GLY A 41 -15.06 15.40 -10.21
CA GLY A 41 -15.71 16.50 -9.50
C GLY A 41 -15.23 16.70 -8.05
N LEU A 42 -14.30 15.87 -7.56
CA LEU A 42 -13.73 16.01 -6.21
C LEU A 42 -12.27 16.49 -6.30
N ARG A 43 -11.94 17.47 -5.49
CA ARG A 43 -10.57 17.96 -5.34
C ARG A 43 -9.80 17.10 -4.34
N VAL A 44 -8.48 17.12 -4.46
CA VAL A 44 -7.59 16.38 -3.54
C VAL A 44 -7.86 16.74 -2.08
N LYS A 45 -8.02 18.04 -1.75
CA LYS A 45 -8.34 18.48 -0.38
C LYS A 45 -9.68 17.95 0.14
N ASP A 46 -10.68 17.85 -0.75
CA ASP A 46 -11.99 17.35 -0.36
C ASP A 46 -11.92 15.85 -0.03
N LEU A 47 -11.15 15.09 -0.79
CA LEU A 47 -10.90 13.66 -0.53
C LEU A 47 -10.06 13.43 0.73
N LEU A 48 -9.04 14.25 0.98
CA LEU A 48 -8.27 14.18 2.23
C LEU A 48 -9.16 14.47 3.45
N SER A 49 -10.07 15.44 3.34
CA SER A 49 -11.05 15.74 4.39
C SER A 49 -12.03 14.59 4.62
N LEU A 50 -12.53 13.98 3.55
CA LEU A 50 -13.39 12.79 3.64
C LEU A 50 -12.65 11.62 4.29
N ALA A 51 -11.40 11.37 3.89
CA ALA A 51 -10.58 10.32 4.45
C ALA A 51 -10.30 10.54 5.95
N ALA A 52 -9.96 11.76 6.34
CA ALA A 52 -9.72 12.13 7.73
C ALA A 52 -11.00 12.12 8.61
N GLY A 53 -12.20 12.04 8.00
CA GLY A 53 -13.47 12.09 8.73
C GLY A 53 -13.74 13.44 9.41
N LYS A 54 -13.04 14.49 9.00
CA LYS A 54 -13.16 15.86 9.54
C LYS A 54 -12.82 16.89 8.47
N ASN A 55 -13.25 18.13 8.69
CA ASN A 55 -12.78 19.24 7.88
C ASN A 55 -11.26 19.43 8.08
N THR A 56 -10.50 19.07 7.06
CA THR A 56 -9.06 19.21 7.06
C THR A 56 -8.69 20.63 6.61
N SER A 57 -7.88 21.32 7.38
CA SER A 57 -7.35 22.62 6.97
C SER A 57 -6.41 22.47 5.76
N VAL A 58 -6.23 23.55 5.01
CA VAL A 58 -5.30 23.56 3.87
C VAL A 58 -3.90 23.16 4.33
N ASN A 59 -3.46 23.59 5.50
CA ASN A 59 -2.15 23.24 6.05
C ASN A 59 -2.02 21.74 6.35
N GLU A 60 -3.05 21.11 6.92
CA GLU A 60 -3.07 19.66 7.15
C GLU A 60 -3.06 18.89 5.82
N ALA A 61 -3.86 19.31 4.84
CA ALA A 61 -3.85 18.71 3.50
C ALA A 61 -2.47 18.85 2.84
N CYS A 62 -1.83 20.01 2.98
CA CYS A 62 -0.47 20.23 2.53
C CYS A 62 0.55 19.31 3.20
N SER A 63 0.39 19.05 4.50
CA SER A 63 1.24 18.12 5.23
C SER A 63 1.15 16.70 4.65
N TYR A 64 -0.08 16.17 4.48
CA TYR A 64 -0.28 14.84 3.90
C TYR A 64 0.31 14.70 2.49
N LEU A 65 0.14 15.73 1.64
CA LEU A 65 0.70 15.72 0.28
C LEU A 65 2.23 15.77 0.30
N SER A 66 2.81 16.58 1.17
CA SER A 66 4.27 16.67 1.31
C SER A 66 4.88 15.35 1.79
N GLU A 67 4.20 14.61 2.68
CA GLU A 67 4.63 13.28 3.12
C GLU A 67 4.84 12.32 1.94
N VAL A 68 3.92 12.34 0.97
CA VAL A 68 4.01 11.48 -0.21
C VAL A 68 4.81 12.11 -1.36
N GLY A 69 5.54 13.19 -1.11
CA GLY A 69 6.40 13.86 -2.08
C GLY A 69 5.64 14.60 -3.19
N LEU A 70 4.43 15.09 -2.90
CA LEU A 70 3.68 15.96 -3.79
C LEU A 70 3.74 17.42 -3.32
N CYS A 71 3.98 18.36 -4.27
CA CYS A 71 3.94 19.77 -3.97
C CYS A 71 2.50 20.19 -3.66
N ALA A 72 2.23 20.59 -2.43
CA ALA A 72 0.87 20.90 -2.00
C ALA A 72 0.21 22.02 -2.84
N ARG A 73 0.97 23.05 -3.24
CA ARG A 73 0.47 24.16 -4.06
C ARG A 73 -0.11 23.68 -5.39
N ASP A 74 0.52 22.64 -5.97
CA ASP A 74 0.18 22.17 -7.30
C ASP A 74 -0.97 21.16 -7.28
N TYR A 75 -1.23 20.52 -6.12
CA TYR A 75 -2.16 19.39 -6.04
C TYR A 75 -3.37 19.63 -5.14
N VAL A 76 -3.32 20.47 -4.11
CA VAL A 76 -4.38 20.60 -3.09
C VAL A 76 -5.75 20.94 -3.69
N ASP A 77 -5.79 21.80 -4.70
CA ASP A 77 -7.01 22.22 -5.39
C ASP A 77 -7.26 21.50 -6.73
N ARG A 78 -6.38 20.56 -7.12
CA ARG A 78 -6.58 19.77 -8.35
C ARG A 78 -7.70 18.76 -8.18
N GLU A 79 -8.43 18.56 -9.24
CA GLU A 79 -9.45 17.53 -9.35
C GLU A 79 -8.80 16.17 -9.68
N LEU A 80 -9.33 15.08 -9.11
CA LEU A 80 -8.89 13.71 -9.41
C LEU A 80 -9.46 13.23 -10.75
N ASN A 81 -8.96 13.80 -11.83
CA ASN A 81 -9.36 13.47 -13.19
C ASN A 81 -8.21 12.83 -14.00
N ASP A 82 -8.42 12.69 -15.30
CA ASP A 82 -7.48 12.04 -16.22
C ASP A 82 -6.19 12.84 -16.48
N SER A 83 -6.07 14.06 -15.93
CA SER A 83 -4.85 14.87 -16.04
C SER A 83 -3.73 14.44 -15.07
N LEU A 84 -4.05 13.61 -14.08
CA LEU A 84 -3.08 13.07 -13.14
C LEU A 84 -2.48 11.77 -13.68
N SER A 85 -1.16 11.64 -13.56
CA SER A 85 -0.46 10.39 -13.86
C SER A 85 -0.82 9.29 -12.85
N GLY A 86 -0.61 8.03 -13.23
CA GLY A 86 -0.84 6.90 -12.32
C GLY A 86 -0.05 7.00 -11.01
N GLY A 87 1.22 7.45 -11.09
CA GLY A 87 2.06 7.64 -9.90
C GLY A 87 1.60 8.78 -9.00
N GLU A 88 1.04 9.87 -9.55
CA GLU A 88 0.45 10.96 -8.76
C GLU A 88 -0.81 10.50 -8.05
N LEU A 89 -1.71 9.79 -8.75
CA LEU A 89 -2.91 9.21 -8.17
C LEU A 89 -2.59 8.24 -7.03
N LYS A 90 -1.58 7.39 -7.23
CA LYS A 90 -1.13 6.44 -6.21
C LYS A 90 -0.64 7.14 -4.95
N ARG A 91 0.16 8.19 -5.11
CA ARG A 91 0.64 8.99 -3.96
C ARG A 91 -0.50 9.70 -3.24
N ILE A 92 -1.49 10.22 -3.97
CA ILE A 92 -2.69 10.82 -3.36
C ILE A 92 -3.49 9.76 -2.59
N GLU A 93 -3.66 8.54 -3.13
CA GLU A 93 -4.33 7.43 -2.44
C GLU A 93 -3.61 7.09 -1.12
N ILE A 94 -2.28 7.01 -1.13
CA ILE A 94 -1.48 6.78 0.09
C ILE A 94 -1.66 7.93 1.09
N ALA A 95 -1.68 9.19 0.62
CA ALA A 95 -1.97 10.35 1.48
C ALA A 95 -3.37 10.28 2.13
N MET A 96 -4.36 9.74 1.43
CA MET A 96 -5.71 9.50 1.99
C MET A 96 -5.68 8.42 3.08
N VAL A 97 -4.92 7.34 2.90
CA VAL A 97 -4.76 6.30 3.93
C VAL A 97 -4.06 6.87 5.16
N LEU A 98 -3.02 7.70 4.99
CA LEU A 98 -2.35 8.42 6.07
C LEU A 98 -3.33 9.34 6.83
N ALA A 99 -4.10 10.14 6.11
CA ALA A 99 -5.07 11.06 6.70
C ALA A 99 -6.15 10.34 7.52
N ARG A 100 -6.51 9.12 7.12
CA ARG A 100 -7.51 8.30 7.80
C ARG A 100 -7.03 7.73 9.14
N GLY A 101 -5.73 7.39 9.28
CA GLY A 101 -5.15 6.91 10.54
C GLY A 101 -5.81 5.63 11.07
N THR A 102 -5.81 4.55 10.27
CA THR A 102 -6.54 3.31 10.56
C THR A 102 -5.73 2.30 11.38
N LYS A 103 -6.41 1.35 12.02
CA LYS A 103 -5.80 0.24 12.78
C LYS A 103 -5.07 -0.75 11.89
N LEU A 104 -5.62 -1.00 10.70
CA LEU A 104 -5.03 -1.85 9.68
C LEU A 104 -5.09 -1.15 8.33
N SER A 105 -3.93 -0.88 7.78
CA SER A 105 -3.78 -0.32 6.42
C SER A 105 -3.24 -1.40 5.49
N ILE A 106 -3.97 -1.67 4.40
CA ILE A 106 -3.59 -2.66 3.39
C ILE A 106 -3.22 -1.92 2.11
N PHE A 107 -2.06 -2.24 1.55
CA PHE A 107 -1.56 -1.69 0.30
C PHE A 107 -1.31 -2.80 -0.70
N ASP A 108 -1.92 -2.68 -1.87
CA ASP A 108 -1.80 -3.66 -2.95
C ASP A 108 -0.91 -3.10 -4.06
N GLU A 109 0.30 -3.63 -4.16
CA GLU A 109 1.37 -3.17 -5.07
C GLU A 109 1.50 -1.63 -5.10
N PRO A 110 1.78 -1.00 -3.93
CA PRO A 110 1.81 0.47 -3.85
C PRO A 110 2.88 1.11 -4.71
N GLU A 111 3.87 0.35 -5.13
CA GLU A 111 4.96 0.74 -6.02
C GLU A 111 4.60 0.73 -7.50
N ALA A 112 3.48 0.15 -7.90
CA ALA A 112 3.12 0.02 -9.30
C ALA A 112 2.97 1.39 -9.99
N GLY A 113 3.73 1.61 -11.07
CA GLY A 113 3.72 2.87 -11.81
C GLY A 113 4.44 4.05 -11.14
N ILE A 114 5.19 3.81 -10.07
CA ILE A 114 6.02 4.81 -9.40
C ILE A 114 7.45 4.75 -9.97
N ASP A 115 8.01 5.92 -10.28
CA ASP A 115 9.40 6.02 -10.74
C ASP A 115 10.42 5.74 -9.61
N LEU A 116 11.65 5.43 -10.02
CA LEU A 116 12.71 5.02 -9.10
C LEU A 116 13.01 6.04 -7.99
N TRP A 117 12.91 7.34 -8.27
CA TRP A 117 13.18 8.40 -7.31
C TRP A 117 12.04 8.55 -6.30
N SER A 118 10.81 8.47 -6.79
CA SER A 118 9.60 8.49 -5.96
C SER A 118 9.47 7.23 -5.10
N PHE A 119 10.06 6.12 -5.53
CA PHE A 119 10.09 4.87 -4.76
C PHE A 119 10.84 5.00 -3.43
N GLN A 120 11.94 5.74 -3.39
CA GLN A 120 12.68 6.02 -2.14
C GLN A 120 11.80 6.80 -1.13
N ASN A 121 11.01 7.73 -1.64
CA ASN A 121 10.07 8.47 -0.79
C ASN A 121 8.94 7.57 -0.28
N LEU A 122 8.46 6.63 -1.11
CA LEU A 122 7.45 5.66 -0.71
C LEU A 122 7.91 4.80 0.49
N ILE A 123 9.14 4.31 0.47
CA ILE A 123 9.74 3.56 1.60
C ILE A 123 9.70 4.41 2.88
N ARG A 124 10.18 5.66 2.81
CA ARG A 124 10.17 6.57 3.97
C ARG A 124 8.75 6.86 4.49
N VAL A 125 7.77 6.92 3.60
CA VAL A 125 6.36 7.10 3.98
C VAL A 125 5.90 5.91 4.81
N PHE A 126 6.20 4.67 4.41
CA PHE A 126 5.82 3.48 5.16
C PHE A 126 6.54 3.39 6.50
N GLU A 127 7.84 3.66 6.56
CA GLU A 127 8.61 3.72 7.82
C GLU A 127 8.00 4.74 8.79
N LYS A 128 7.74 5.96 8.31
CA LYS A 128 7.12 7.02 9.10
C LYS A 128 5.69 6.67 9.52
N MET A 129 4.91 6.09 8.63
CA MET A 129 3.57 5.62 8.94
C MET A 129 3.58 4.57 10.05
N TYR A 130 4.53 3.64 10.01
CA TYR A 130 4.73 2.63 11.06
C TYR A 130 5.07 3.26 12.41
N GLU A 131 5.95 4.27 12.44
CA GLU A 131 6.33 4.98 13.66
C GLU A 131 5.18 5.80 14.27
N GLN A 132 4.34 6.39 13.42
CA GLN A 132 3.28 7.31 13.85
C GLN A 132 1.95 6.61 14.17
N THR A 133 1.64 5.51 13.51
CA THR A 133 0.40 4.77 13.72
C THR A 133 0.64 3.63 14.71
N ARG A 134 -0.27 3.47 15.67
CA ARG A 134 -0.30 2.27 16.52
C ARG A 134 -0.97 1.08 15.82
N GLY A 135 -1.13 1.17 14.50
CA GLY A 135 -1.79 0.20 13.66
C GLY A 135 -0.81 -0.76 12.99
N SER A 136 -1.35 -1.75 12.32
CA SER A 136 -0.61 -2.68 11.47
C SER A 136 -0.66 -2.24 10.01
N ILE A 137 0.46 -2.47 9.31
CA ILE A 137 0.56 -2.22 7.87
C ILE A 137 0.77 -3.57 7.17
N LEU A 138 -0.09 -3.90 6.22
CA LEU A 138 0.05 -5.06 5.35
C LEU A 138 0.31 -4.59 3.94
N ILE A 139 1.43 -5.00 3.36
CA ILE A 139 1.81 -4.62 2.00
C ILE A 139 1.93 -5.88 1.15
N ILE A 140 1.21 -5.93 0.04
CA ILE A 140 1.37 -6.94 -0.99
C ILE A 140 2.37 -6.38 -1.99
N SER A 141 3.53 -7.01 -2.10
CA SER A 141 4.60 -6.56 -2.99
C SER A 141 5.55 -7.71 -3.35
N HIS A 142 6.20 -7.58 -4.50
CA HIS A 142 7.30 -8.44 -4.92
C HIS A 142 8.63 -7.68 -4.95
N GLN A 143 8.66 -6.43 -4.52
CA GLN A 143 9.86 -5.58 -4.53
C GLN A 143 10.71 -5.81 -3.29
N GLU A 144 11.95 -6.23 -3.49
CA GLU A 144 12.91 -6.50 -2.40
C GLU A 144 13.02 -5.34 -1.41
N ARG A 145 13.02 -4.09 -1.92
CA ARG A 145 13.14 -2.89 -1.06
C ARG A 145 11.96 -2.73 -0.10
N ILE A 146 10.75 -3.11 -0.50
CA ILE A 146 9.58 -3.14 0.38
C ILE A 146 9.67 -4.31 1.36
N LEU A 147 10.09 -5.48 0.88
CA LEU A 147 10.29 -6.64 1.75
C LEU A 147 11.34 -6.37 2.83
N ASN A 148 12.33 -5.52 2.54
CA ASN A 148 13.40 -5.17 3.48
C ASN A 148 12.93 -4.31 4.68
N ILE A 149 11.80 -3.62 4.58
CA ILE A 149 11.25 -2.84 5.72
C ILE A 149 10.20 -3.61 6.51
N ALA A 150 9.86 -4.82 6.11
CA ALA A 150 8.87 -5.64 6.82
C ALA A 150 9.45 -6.27 8.09
N ASP A 151 8.65 -6.39 9.14
CA ASP A 151 8.99 -7.20 10.32
C ASP A 151 8.78 -8.68 10.04
N LYS A 152 7.70 -9.00 9.33
CA LYS A 152 7.26 -10.36 9.01
C LYS A 152 6.90 -10.48 7.53
N ILE A 153 7.28 -11.60 6.93
CA ILE A 153 6.95 -11.92 5.54
C ILE A 153 6.08 -13.19 5.52
N VAL A 154 5.02 -13.14 4.71
CA VAL A 154 4.16 -14.27 4.40
C VAL A 154 4.25 -14.54 2.91
N VAL A 155 4.68 -15.74 2.54
CA VAL A 155 4.80 -16.19 1.15
C VAL A 155 3.58 -17.01 0.80
N ILE A 156 2.82 -16.55 -0.21
CA ILE A 156 1.65 -17.27 -0.72
C ILE A 156 1.99 -17.84 -2.09
N LYS A 157 1.75 -19.15 -2.25
CA LYS A 157 1.94 -19.86 -3.51
C LYS A 157 0.80 -20.85 -3.75
N ASN A 158 0.27 -20.87 -4.96
CA ASN A 158 -0.86 -21.74 -5.32
C ASN A 158 -2.07 -21.63 -4.36
N GLY A 159 -2.35 -20.42 -3.87
CA GLY A 159 -3.46 -20.15 -2.95
C GLY A 159 -3.26 -20.61 -1.50
N GLN A 160 -2.05 -21.00 -1.13
CA GLN A 160 -1.70 -21.47 0.22
C GLN A 160 -0.53 -20.69 0.79
N VAL A 161 -0.45 -20.58 2.11
CA VAL A 161 0.75 -20.07 2.80
C VAL A 161 1.84 -21.12 2.68
N GLU A 162 2.88 -20.78 1.88
CA GLU A 162 4.06 -21.66 1.70
C GLU A 162 5.05 -21.49 2.84
N LYS A 163 5.29 -20.23 3.25
CA LYS A 163 6.21 -19.88 4.33
C LYS A 163 5.70 -18.63 5.05
N GLU A 164 5.98 -18.54 6.32
CA GLU A 164 5.77 -17.31 7.08
C GLU A 164 6.80 -17.21 8.21
N GLY A 165 7.27 -16.01 8.51
CA GLY A 165 8.26 -15.79 9.56
C GLY A 165 8.84 -14.38 9.56
N ALA A 166 9.83 -14.17 10.43
CA ALA A 166 10.55 -12.92 10.48
C ALA A 166 11.26 -12.66 9.12
N ARG A 167 11.37 -11.39 8.75
CA ARG A 167 12.07 -11.00 7.52
C ARG A 167 13.46 -11.62 7.42
N ALA A 168 14.22 -11.62 8.52
CA ALA A 168 15.59 -12.14 8.55
C ALA A 168 15.68 -13.62 8.14
N ASP A 169 14.63 -14.40 8.38
CA ASP A 169 14.59 -15.82 8.08
C ASP A 169 14.08 -16.10 6.66
N ILE A 170 13.09 -15.31 6.20
CA ILE A 170 12.38 -15.57 4.95
C ILE A 170 13.07 -14.91 3.76
N LEU A 171 13.50 -13.64 3.88
CA LEU A 171 14.00 -12.87 2.75
C LEU A 171 15.26 -13.47 2.09
N PRO A 172 16.29 -13.95 2.82
CA PRO A 172 17.46 -14.57 2.21
C PRO A 172 17.10 -15.82 1.38
N ALA A 173 16.13 -16.61 1.86
CA ALA A 173 15.66 -17.80 1.14
C ALA A 173 14.88 -17.44 -0.14
N LEU A 174 14.19 -16.31 -0.18
CA LEU A 174 13.51 -15.82 -1.39
C LEU A 174 14.52 -15.33 -2.43
N LEU A 175 15.52 -14.56 -2.01
CA LEU A 175 16.55 -14.01 -2.89
C LEU A 175 17.47 -15.12 -3.43
N GLY A 176 17.90 -16.07 -2.60
CA GLY A 176 18.73 -17.21 -3.01
C GLY A 176 18.02 -18.20 -3.94
N SER A 177 16.68 -18.28 -3.90
CA SER A 177 15.91 -19.10 -4.85
C SER A 177 15.71 -18.42 -6.21
N ALA A 178 15.83 -17.10 -6.30
CA ALA A 178 15.76 -16.38 -7.56
C ALA A 178 17.00 -16.62 -8.45
N ASP A 179 18.18 -16.79 -7.85
CA ASP A 179 19.42 -17.11 -8.58
C ASP A 179 19.47 -18.56 -9.07
N ALA A 180 18.72 -19.48 -8.45
CA ALA A 180 18.68 -20.90 -8.82
C ALA A 180 17.68 -21.23 -9.95
N GLY A 181 16.86 -20.28 -10.37
CA GLY A 181 15.73 -20.50 -11.30
C GLY A 181 15.86 -19.90 -12.69
N SER A 182 16.99 -19.32 -13.06
CA SER A 182 17.26 -18.93 -14.46
C SER A 182 18.01 -20.08 -15.15
N PRO A 183 17.40 -20.80 -16.09
CA PRO A 183 18.21 -21.66 -16.99
C PRO A 183 19.05 -20.69 -17.80
N ALA A 184 20.31 -20.55 -17.42
CA ALA A 184 21.30 -19.92 -18.26
C ALA A 184 21.18 -20.52 -19.65
N CYS A 185 21.05 -19.67 -20.64
CA CYS A 185 21.03 -19.99 -22.05
C CYS A 185 22.39 -20.69 -22.42
N SER A 186 22.42 -21.99 -22.21
CA SER A 186 23.53 -22.86 -22.69
C SER A 186 23.21 -23.40 -24.10
N VAL A 187 23.04 -22.48 -25.04
CA VAL A 187 23.07 -22.83 -26.47
C VAL A 187 23.71 -21.63 -27.18
N LEU A 188 25.00 -21.65 -27.29
CA LEU A 188 25.79 -21.10 -28.42
C LEU A 188 27.30 -21.33 -28.15
N ALA A 189 27.70 -22.60 -28.11
CA ALA A 189 29.08 -22.96 -28.34
C ALA A 189 29.07 -24.30 -29.12
N ASP A 190 28.80 -24.19 -30.40
CA ASP A 190 29.26 -25.13 -31.45
C ASP A 190 28.77 -24.60 -32.81
N LYS A 191 29.63 -23.80 -33.47
CA LYS A 191 30.01 -23.91 -34.88
C LYS A 191 31.03 -22.85 -35.22
#